data_7f98ab3b2eba5e25c96ec0faf643ac92
#
_entry.id   7f98ab3b2eba5e25c96ec0faf643ac92
#
_cell.length_a   1.000
_cell.length_b   1.000
_cell.length_c   1.000
_cell.angle_alpha   90.00
_cell.angle_beta   90.00
_cell.angle_gamma   90.00
#
_symmetry.space_group_name_H-M   'P 1'
#
loop_
_entity.id
_entity.type
_entity.pdbx_description
1 polymer ?
#
loop_
_entity_poly.entity_id
_entity_poly.type
_entity_poly.pdbx_seq_one_letter_code
_entity_poly.pdbx_strand_id
1 'polypeptide(L)'
;MYVRDAKNREEVWLLDHIEELGLDDAAFRSRDYVVAVDESDGTKAGFGRIRIHKTDAGEFCELTSVGVLPAWRGQGVGAHVLERLVEHARDQGFERVYLFTDAPDYATQFGFEPVESGAVPDPMADRLETVRADDDDDAVALALEAESFDVPDRLRRRFADAAPGGDDEPEDGEPEEQAEDFGIDPDEATYKYDV
;
A
#
# COMPACT_ATOMS: atom_id res chain seq x y z
N MET A 1 -2.64 17.01 -0.41
CA MET A 1 -3.10 15.87 -1.26
C MET A 1 -4.42 15.30 -0.76
N TYR A 2 -5.16 14.61 -1.62
CA TYR A 2 -6.40 13.90 -1.26
C TYR A 2 -6.64 12.69 -2.16
N VAL A 3 -7.46 11.74 -1.69
CA VAL A 3 -7.88 10.57 -2.47
C VAL A 3 -9.37 10.67 -2.78
N ARG A 4 -9.74 10.36 -4.00
CA ARG A 4 -11.13 10.39 -4.49
C ARG A 4 -11.42 9.26 -5.46
N ASP A 5 -12.69 9.03 -5.74
CA ASP A 5 -13.11 8.09 -6.77
C ASP A 5 -12.60 8.55 -8.15
N ALA A 6 -12.19 7.59 -8.98
CA ALA A 6 -11.73 7.85 -10.32
C ALA A 6 -12.90 8.33 -11.22
N LYS A 7 -12.56 9.19 -12.18
CA LYS A 7 -13.54 9.70 -13.18
C LYS A 7 -13.43 8.91 -14.48
N ASN A 8 -14.50 8.74 -15.21
CA ASN A 8 -14.50 8.02 -16.49
C ASN A 8 -13.44 8.53 -17.48
N ARG A 9 -13.15 9.83 -17.48
CA ARG A 9 -12.10 10.43 -18.34
C ARG A 9 -10.68 10.03 -17.96
N GLU A 10 -10.49 9.34 -16.84
CA GLU A 10 -9.20 8.89 -16.32
C GLU A 10 -8.91 7.42 -16.69
N GLU A 11 -9.79 6.80 -17.43
CA GLU A 11 -9.70 5.39 -17.86
C GLU A 11 -8.38 5.10 -18.59
N VAL A 12 -8.01 5.90 -19.56
CA VAL A 12 -6.75 5.74 -20.31
C VAL A 12 -5.56 5.89 -19.38
N TRP A 13 -5.55 6.91 -18.52
CA TRP A 13 -4.49 7.12 -17.55
C TRP A 13 -4.33 5.94 -16.58
N LEU A 14 -5.45 5.38 -16.11
CA LEU A 14 -5.41 4.20 -15.24
C LEU A 14 -4.82 2.98 -15.95
N LEU A 15 -5.29 2.68 -17.17
CA LEU A 15 -4.81 1.52 -17.95
C LEU A 15 -3.32 1.63 -18.25
N ASP A 16 -2.86 2.82 -18.67
CA ASP A 16 -1.43 3.05 -18.96
C ASP A 16 -0.55 2.77 -17.73
N HIS A 17 -0.97 3.22 -16.54
CA HIS A 17 -0.16 3.05 -15.33
C HIS A 17 -0.35 1.66 -14.67
N ILE A 18 -1.49 1.01 -14.86
CA ILE A 18 -1.67 -0.40 -14.48
C ILE A 18 -0.69 -1.27 -15.27
N GLU A 19 -0.60 -1.06 -16.60
CA GLU A 19 0.36 -1.76 -17.47
C GLU A 19 1.82 -1.43 -17.08
N GLU A 20 2.13 -0.14 -16.87
CA GLU A 20 3.48 0.32 -16.50
C GLU A 20 3.95 -0.31 -15.17
N LEU A 21 3.06 -0.46 -14.21
CA LEU A 21 3.36 -1.03 -12.89
C LEU A 21 3.18 -2.55 -12.82
N GLY A 22 2.78 -3.20 -13.91
CA GLY A 22 2.56 -4.66 -13.97
C GLY A 22 1.42 -5.13 -13.08
N LEU A 23 0.34 -4.35 -12.92
CA LEU A 23 -0.78 -4.68 -12.05
C LEU A 23 -1.92 -5.35 -12.80
N ASP A 24 -2.79 -6.09 -12.08
CA ASP A 24 -3.94 -6.80 -12.64
C ASP A 24 -5.01 -5.84 -13.18
N ASP A 25 -5.31 -5.94 -14.48
CA ASP A 25 -6.36 -5.18 -15.17
C ASP A 25 -7.63 -6.01 -15.46
N ALA A 26 -7.67 -7.26 -15.05
CA ALA A 26 -8.77 -8.17 -15.33
C ALA A 26 -10.13 -7.58 -14.93
N ALA A 27 -11.07 -7.59 -15.87
CA ALA A 27 -12.42 -6.99 -15.72
C ALA A 27 -12.36 -5.52 -15.27
N PHE A 28 -11.46 -4.72 -15.88
CA PHE A 28 -11.29 -3.29 -15.61
C PHE A 28 -12.61 -2.52 -15.69
N ARG A 29 -12.82 -1.63 -14.72
CA ARG A 29 -13.88 -0.61 -14.67
C ARG A 29 -13.37 0.60 -13.91
N SER A 30 -13.25 1.74 -14.56
CA SER A 30 -12.71 2.96 -13.94
C SER A 30 -13.41 3.37 -12.64
N ARG A 31 -14.72 3.12 -12.53
CA ARG A 31 -15.52 3.43 -11.32
C ARG A 31 -15.19 2.60 -10.08
N ASP A 32 -14.47 1.48 -10.25
CA ASP A 32 -14.03 0.62 -9.15
C ASP A 32 -12.69 1.08 -8.56
N TYR A 33 -12.12 2.16 -9.12
CA TYR A 33 -10.84 2.74 -8.73
C TYR A 33 -10.98 4.04 -7.92
N VAL A 34 -10.00 4.26 -7.07
CA VAL A 34 -9.74 5.54 -6.43
C VAL A 34 -8.41 6.10 -6.91
N VAL A 35 -8.21 7.41 -6.84
CA VAL A 35 -7.01 8.11 -7.31
C VAL A 35 -6.55 9.10 -6.25
N ALA A 36 -5.27 9.05 -5.90
CA ALA A 36 -4.61 10.08 -5.10
C ALA A 36 -4.20 11.25 -6.00
N VAL A 37 -4.51 12.47 -5.59
CA VAL A 37 -4.35 13.68 -6.40
C VAL A 37 -3.66 14.77 -5.58
N ASP A 38 -2.67 15.42 -6.17
CA ASP A 38 -2.09 16.65 -5.66
C ASP A 38 -3.08 17.80 -5.81
N GLU A 39 -3.33 18.52 -4.73
CA GLU A 39 -4.26 19.68 -4.73
C GLU A 39 -3.71 20.88 -5.49
N SER A 40 -2.40 21.00 -5.61
CA SER A 40 -1.75 22.18 -6.16
C SER A 40 -1.95 22.29 -7.67
N ASP A 41 -1.87 21.17 -8.40
CA ASP A 41 -1.90 21.15 -9.86
C ASP A 41 -2.80 20.05 -10.46
N GLY A 42 -3.34 19.16 -9.62
CA GLY A 42 -4.18 18.05 -10.04
C GLY A 42 -3.41 16.84 -10.57
N THR A 43 -2.10 16.79 -10.36
CA THR A 43 -1.25 15.63 -10.71
C THR A 43 -1.71 14.41 -9.93
N LYS A 44 -1.77 13.26 -10.60
CA LYS A 44 -2.13 11.99 -9.97
C LYS A 44 -0.86 11.30 -9.46
N ALA A 45 -0.93 10.81 -8.22
CA ALA A 45 0.20 10.25 -7.49
C ALA A 45 0.11 8.73 -7.31
N GLY A 46 -1.10 8.19 -7.35
CA GLY A 46 -1.34 6.78 -7.15
C GLY A 46 -2.82 6.43 -7.34
N PHE A 47 -3.11 5.16 -7.29
CA PHE A 47 -4.46 4.62 -7.48
C PHE A 47 -4.60 3.27 -6.78
N GLY A 48 -5.83 2.77 -6.69
CA GLY A 48 -6.13 1.44 -6.22
C GLY A 48 -7.56 1.06 -6.57
N ARG A 49 -7.87 -0.22 -6.43
CA ARG A 49 -9.13 -0.79 -6.88
C ARG A 49 -9.81 -1.60 -5.78
N ILE A 50 -11.13 -1.48 -5.71
CA ILE A 50 -12.01 -2.44 -5.03
C ILE A 50 -12.56 -3.43 -6.06
N ARG A 51 -12.49 -4.72 -5.77
CA ARG A 51 -13.05 -5.79 -6.59
C ARG A 51 -14.00 -6.63 -5.77
N ILE A 52 -15.26 -6.71 -6.23
CA ILE A 52 -16.29 -7.50 -5.55
C ILE A 52 -16.45 -8.82 -6.29
N HIS A 53 -16.20 -9.92 -5.58
CA HIS A 53 -16.41 -11.28 -6.04
C HIS A 53 -17.80 -11.74 -5.60
N LYS A 54 -18.68 -11.95 -6.58
CA LYS A 54 -20.04 -12.49 -6.34
C LYS A 54 -20.06 -13.97 -6.62
N THR A 55 -20.34 -14.75 -5.58
CA THR A 55 -20.31 -16.21 -5.63
C THR A 55 -21.55 -16.79 -4.97
N ASP A 56 -21.76 -18.10 -5.12
CA ASP A 56 -22.83 -18.80 -4.42
C ASP A 56 -22.63 -18.83 -2.89
N ALA A 57 -21.39 -18.66 -2.42
CA ALA A 57 -21.04 -18.59 -1.00
C ALA A 57 -21.21 -17.17 -0.40
N GLY A 58 -21.50 -16.17 -1.24
CA GLY A 58 -21.66 -14.77 -0.83
C GLY A 58 -20.84 -13.80 -1.66
N GLU A 59 -20.77 -12.56 -1.18
CA GLU A 59 -19.98 -11.50 -1.79
C GLU A 59 -18.71 -11.26 -0.96
N PHE A 60 -17.57 -11.15 -1.63
CA PHE A 60 -16.27 -10.90 -1.02
C PHE A 60 -15.62 -9.66 -1.65
N CYS A 61 -14.98 -8.85 -0.81
CA CYS A 61 -14.32 -7.63 -1.23
C CYS A 61 -12.80 -7.82 -1.22
N GLU A 62 -12.15 -7.65 -2.38
CA GLU A 62 -10.70 -7.63 -2.57
C GLU A 62 -10.25 -6.19 -2.80
N LEU A 63 -9.21 -5.76 -2.10
CA LEU A 63 -8.44 -4.57 -2.44
C LEU A 63 -7.30 -5.00 -3.35
N THR A 64 -7.19 -4.43 -4.53
CA THR A 64 -6.22 -4.87 -5.54
C THR A 64 -5.71 -3.72 -6.39
N SER A 65 -4.73 -3.97 -7.23
CA SER A 65 -4.15 -3.01 -8.16
C SER A 65 -3.78 -1.67 -7.49
N VAL A 66 -3.17 -1.75 -6.29
CA VAL A 66 -2.70 -0.56 -5.57
C VAL A 66 -1.35 -0.15 -6.13
N GLY A 67 -1.32 1.00 -6.80
CA GLY A 67 -0.13 1.55 -7.44
C GLY A 67 0.20 2.95 -6.93
N VAL A 68 1.49 3.20 -6.67
CA VAL A 68 2.03 4.54 -6.38
C VAL A 68 3.08 4.86 -7.41
N LEU A 69 2.93 6.01 -8.08
CA LEU A 69 3.89 6.43 -9.10
C LEU A 69 5.27 6.70 -8.46
N PRO A 70 6.37 6.41 -9.18
CA PRO A 70 7.72 6.46 -8.61
C PRO A 70 8.05 7.77 -7.87
N ALA A 71 7.69 8.91 -8.43
CA ALA A 71 7.95 10.23 -7.81
C ALA A 71 7.17 10.51 -6.51
N TRP A 72 6.25 9.60 -6.11
CA TRP A 72 5.36 9.76 -4.96
C TRP A 72 5.48 8.64 -3.92
N ARG A 73 6.43 7.72 -4.12
CA ARG A 73 6.68 6.62 -3.19
C ARG A 73 7.23 7.13 -1.86
N GLY A 74 7.10 6.32 -0.80
CA GLY A 74 7.60 6.69 0.53
C GLY A 74 6.79 7.78 1.27
N GLN A 75 5.86 8.46 0.60
CA GLN A 75 5.17 9.65 1.10
C GLN A 75 3.75 9.40 1.64
N GLY A 76 3.41 8.15 1.99
CA GLY A 76 2.11 7.81 2.55
C GLY A 76 0.96 7.71 1.54
N VAL A 77 1.22 7.88 0.23
CA VAL A 77 0.18 7.83 -0.82
C VAL A 77 -0.55 6.49 -0.83
N GLY A 78 0.20 5.37 -0.82
CA GLY A 78 -0.40 4.02 -0.80
C GLY A 78 -1.28 3.77 0.43
N ALA A 79 -0.87 4.28 1.60
CA ALA A 79 -1.66 4.15 2.82
C ALA A 79 -3.03 4.83 2.71
N HIS A 80 -3.09 6.05 2.13
CA HIS A 80 -4.34 6.79 1.97
C HIS A 80 -5.19 6.25 0.79
N VAL A 81 -4.55 5.66 -0.21
CA VAL A 81 -5.27 4.87 -1.24
C VAL A 81 -5.97 3.68 -0.58
N LEU A 82 -5.27 2.89 0.25
CA LEU A 82 -5.86 1.78 0.99
C LEU A 82 -6.97 2.25 1.95
N GLU A 83 -6.76 3.35 2.69
CA GLU A 83 -7.77 3.94 3.56
C GLU A 83 -9.07 4.23 2.79
N ARG A 84 -8.96 4.90 1.64
CA ARG A 84 -10.13 5.22 0.82
C ARG A 84 -10.82 3.98 0.25
N LEU A 85 -10.05 2.93 -0.12
CA LEU A 85 -10.63 1.66 -0.57
C LEU A 85 -11.38 0.94 0.55
N VAL A 86 -10.84 0.93 1.77
CA VAL A 86 -11.52 0.36 2.95
C VAL A 86 -12.79 1.13 3.28
N GLU A 87 -12.76 2.46 3.26
CA GLU A 87 -13.98 3.28 3.40
C GLU A 87 -15.02 2.92 2.34
N HIS A 88 -14.60 2.79 1.08
CA HIS A 88 -15.48 2.41 -0.02
C HIS A 88 -16.09 1.01 0.18
N ALA A 89 -15.32 0.04 0.69
CA ALA A 89 -15.82 -1.28 1.06
C ALA A 89 -16.87 -1.20 2.17
N ARG A 90 -16.63 -0.40 3.21
CA ARG A 90 -17.58 -0.16 4.31
C ARG A 90 -18.87 0.48 3.83
N ASP A 91 -18.79 1.49 2.96
CA ASP A 91 -19.96 2.16 2.35
C ASP A 91 -20.81 1.18 1.55
N GLN A 92 -20.22 0.11 1.00
CA GLN A 92 -20.93 -0.96 0.31
C GLN A 92 -21.38 -2.11 1.24
N GLY A 93 -21.13 -2.01 2.55
CA GLY A 93 -21.60 -2.96 3.56
C GLY A 93 -20.66 -4.15 3.79
N PHE A 94 -19.40 -4.08 3.34
CA PHE A 94 -18.41 -5.11 3.64
C PHE A 94 -17.79 -4.87 5.01
N GLU A 95 -17.90 -5.84 5.90
CA GLU A 95 -17.27 -5.82 7.22
C GLU A 95 -15.81 -6.28 7.14
N ARG A 96 -15.49 -7.14 6.15
CA ARG A 96 -14.15 -7.70 5.94
C ARG A 96 -13.68 -7.49 4.52
N VAL A 97 -12.40 -7.13 4.38
CA VAL A 97 -11.71 -7.00 3.10
C VAL A 97 -10.51 -7.94 3.02
N TYR A 98 -10.15 -8.34 1.80
CA TYR A 98 -9.02 -9.20 1.49
C TYR A 98 -8.00 -8.45 0.64
N LEU A 99 -6.72 -8.81 0.83
CA LEU A 99 -5.59 -8.33 0.05
C LEU A 99 -4.66 -9.51 -0.24
N PHE A 100 -4.22 -9.64 -1.49
CA PHE A 100 -3.22 -10.62 -1.89
C PHE A 100 -1.94 -9.88 -2.27
N THR A 101 -0.80 -10.23 -1.66
CA THR A 101 0.45 -9.50 -1.81
C THR A 101 1.66 -10.36 -1.45
N ASP A 102 2.80 -10.10 -2.08
CA ASP A 102 4.13 -10.60 -1.74
C ASP A 102 4.83 -9.77 -0.65
N ALA A 103 4.31 -8.56 -0.38
CA ALA A 103 4.84 -7.62 0.60
C ALA A 103 3.89 -7.45 1.82
N PRO A 104 3.63 -8.51 2.62
CA PRO A 104 2.65 -8.47 3.72
C PRO A 104 3.00 -7.44 4.80
N ASP A 105 4.29 -7.18 5.04
CA ASP A 105 4.75 -6.26 6.08
C ASP A 105 4.23 -4.83 5.85
N TYR A 106 4.07 -4.44 4.59
CA TYR A 106 3.48 -3.13 4.29
C TYR A 106 2.02 -3.05 4.73
N ALA A 107 1.23 -4.10 4.56
CA ALA A 107 -0.19 -4.11 4.89
C ALA A 107 -0.47 -4.34 6.38
N THR A 108 0.37 -5.12 7.06
CA THR A 108 0.19 -5.43 8.49
C THR A 108 0.27 -4.18 9.38
N GLN A 109 1.00 -3.15 8.97
CA GLN A 109 1.03 -1.87 9.70
C GLN A 109 -0.31 -1.14 9.75
N PHE A 110 -1.28 -1.52 8.92
CA PHE A 110 -2.64 -0.96 8.87
C PHE A 110 -3.68 -1.85 9.56
N GLY A 111 -3.27 -2.95 10.17
CA GLY A 111 -4.13 -3.92 10.85
C GLY A 111 -4.53 -5.13 10.02
N PHE A 112 -3.98 -5.31 8.81
CA PHE A 112 -4.16 -6.55 8.06
C PHE A 112 -3.47 -7.71 8.76
N GLU A 113 -4.12 -8.86 8.78
CA GLU A 113 -3.59 -10.08 9.38
C GLU A 113 -3.50 -11.20 8.33
N PRO A 114 -2.41 -12.01 8.34
CA PRO A 114 -2.31 -13.18 7.49
C PRO A 114 -3.46 -14.17 7.77
N VAL A 115 -4.07 -14.68 6.70
CA VAL A 115 -5.11 -15.70 6.78
C VAL A 115 -4.49 -17.05 6.51
N GLU A 116 -4.65 -18.00 7.45
CA GLU A 116 -4.22 -19.38 7.24
C GLU A 116 -4.94 -20.00 6.03
N SER A 117 -4.23 -20.80 5.24
CA SER A 117 -4.74 -21.35 3.98
C SER A 117 -6.08 -22.09 4.11
N GLY A 118 -6.34 -22.73 5.26
CA GLY A 118 -7.61 -23.41 5.53
C GLY A 118 -8.75 -22.53 6.03
N ALA A 119 -8.47 -21.25 6.31
CA ALA A 119 -9.44 -20.25 6.78
C ALA A 119 -9.84 -19.24 5.70
N VAL A 120 -9.17 -19.26 4.56
CA VAL A 120 -9.54 -18.44 3.40
C VAL A 120 -10.81 -19.03 2.77
N PRO A 121 -11.88 -18.26 2.56
CA PRO A 121 -13.07 -18.74 1.84
C PRO A 121 -12.70 -19.26 0.45
N ASP A 122 -13.32 -20.39 0.02
CA ASP A 122 -12.98 -21.04 -1.26
C ASP A 122 -12.83 -20.09 -2.45
N PRO A 123 -13.75 -19.12 -2.70
CA PRO A 123 -13.61 -18.20 -3.82
C PRO A 123 -12.39 -17.26 -3.72
N MET A 124 -11.97 -16.96 -2.49
CA MET A 124 -10.77 -16.15 -2.24
C MET A 124 -9.51 -17.00 -2.32
N ALA A 125 -9.58 -18.28 -1.98
CA ALA A 125 -8.49 -19.23 -2.19
C ALA A 125 -8.22 -19.46 -3.69
N ASP A 126 -9.28 -19.66 -4.50
CA ASP A 126 -9.17 -19.74 -5.96
C ASP A 126 -8.57 -18.47 -6.57
N ARG A 127 -8.94 -17.31 -6.03
CA ARG A 127 -8.37 -16.02 -6.46
C ARG A 127 -6.89 -15.91 -6.10
N LEU A 128 -6.48 -16.32 -4.90
CA LEU A 128 -5.08 -16.35 -4.49
C LEU A 128 -4.24 -17.25 -5.41
N GLU A 129 -4.76 -18.43 -5.78
CA GLU A 129 -4.08 -19.30 -6.73
C GLU A 129 -3.92 -18.66 -8.10
N THR A 130 -4.92 -17.87 -8.55
CA THR A 130 -4.83 -17.10 -9.79
C THR A 130 -3.74 -16.03 -9.70
N VAL A 131 -3.70 -15.27 -8.60
CA VAL A 131 -2.65 -14.24 -8.39
C VAL A 131 -1.26 -14.86 -8.42
N ARG A 132 -1.08 -16.01 -7.76
CA ARG A 132 0.19 -16.73 -7.75
C ARG A 132 0.61 -17.25 -9.13
N ALA A 133 -0.36 -17.65 -9.95
CA ALA A 133 -0.08 -18.17 -11.28
C ALA A 133 0.26 -17.09 -12.31
N ASP A 134 -0.34 -15.90 -12.17
CA ASP A 134 -0.25 -14.85 -13.16
C ASP A 134 0.88 -13.84 -12.85
N ASP A 135 1.07 -13.48 -11.58
CA ASP A 135 1.89 -12.32 -11.23
C ASP A 135 2.89 -12.58 -10.09
N ASP A 136 2.62 -13.53 -9.15
CA ASP A 136 3.36 -13.54 -7.89
C ASP A 136 3.27 -14.86 -7.12
N ASP A 137 4.22 -15.75 -7.39
CA ASP A 137 4.30 -17.08 -6.76
C ASP A 137 4.31 -17.05 -5.21
N ASP A 138 4.79 -15.96 -4.60
CA ASP A 138 4.95 -15.80 -3.16
C ASP A 138 3.78 -15.05 -2.48
N ALA A 139 2.74 -14.67 -3.23
CA ALA A 139 1.60 -13.95 -2.68
C ALA A 139 0.93 -14.69 -1.54
N VAL A 140 0.62 -13.96 -0.48
CA VAL A 140 -0.13 -14.43 0.69
C VAL A 140 -1.48 -13.74 0.79
N ALA A 141 -2.44 -14.42 1.41
CA ALA A 141 -3.74 -13.82 1.71
C ALA A 141 -3.67 -13.07 3.04
N LEU A 142 -4.07 -11.81 3.00
CA LEU A 142 -4.31 -11.00 4.18
C LEU A 142 -5.79 -10.65 4.27
N ALA A 143 -6.30 -10.48 5.48
CA ALA A 143 -7.65 -9.98 5.73
C ALA A 143 -7.63 -8.90 6.80
N LEU A 144 -8.63 -8.04 6.73
CA LEU A 144 -8.84 -6.97 7.69
C LEU A 144 -10.34 -6.83 7.98
N GLU A 145 -10.70 -6.72 9.24
CA GLU A 145 -12.01 -6.17 9.62
C GLU A 145 -11.99 -4.67 9.28
N ALA A 146 -12.86 -4.23 8.38
CA ALA A 146 -12.78 -2.89 7.79
C ALA A 146 -12.83 -1.75 8.83
N GLU A 147 -13.47 -1.96 9.99
CA GLU A 147 -13.49 -0.99 11.10
C GLU A 147 -12.14 -0.88 11.83
N SER A 148 -11.26 -1.87 11.68
CA SER A 148 -9.96 -1.93 12.36
C SER A 148 -8.83 -1.27 11.57
N PHE A 149 -9.12 -0.73 10.38
CA PHE A 149 -8.11 -0.07 9.57
C PHE A 149 -7.62 1.22 10.23
N ASP A 150 -6.31 1.33 10.37
CA ASP A 150 -5.68 2.54 10.90
C ASP A 150 -4.42 2.91 10.11
N VAL A 151 -4.26 4.20 9.83
CA VAL A 151 -3.05 4.74 9.19
C VAL A 151 -2.16 5.34 10.26
N PRO A 152 -0.90 4.88 10.41
CA PRO A 152 0.05 5.49 11.33
C PRO A 152 0.22 7.00 11.11
N ASP A 153 0.31 7.78 12.18
CA ASP A 153 0.43 9.25 12.14
C ASP A 153 1.61 9.74 11.27
N ARG A 154 2.71 8.99 11.23
CA ARG A 154 3.86 9.32 10.37
C ARG A 154 3.48 9.34 8.88
N LEU A 155 2.64 8.39 8.43
CA LEU A 155 2.19 8.33 7.04
C LEU A 155 1.13 9.40 6.73
N ARG A 156 0.30 9.77 7.71
CA ARG A 156 -0.63 10.90 7.56
C ARG A 156 0.12 12.21 7.37
N ARG A 157 1.17 12.45 8.15
CA ARG A 157 2.01 13.66 7.99
C ARG A 157 2.72 13.67 6.64
N ARG A 158 3.37 12.57 6.26
CA ARG A 158 4.04 12.48 4.95
C ARG A 158 3.07 12.74 3.79
N PHE A 159 1.86 12.20 3.85
CA PHE A 159 0.84 12.43 2.82
C PHE A 159 0.39 13.89 2.74
N ALA A 160 0.27 14.58 3.87
CA ALA A 160 -0.08 16.00 3.90
C ALA A 160 0.98 16.87 3.22
N ASP A 161 2.26 16.51 3.38
CA ASP A 161 3.43 17.25 2.88
C ASP A 161 3.97 16.65 1.56
N ALA A 162 3.30 15.65 0.97
CA ALA A 162 3.78 14.94 -0.20
C ALA A 162 3.92 15.86 -1.42
N ALA A 163 5.05 15.72 -2.13
CA ALA A 163 5.38 16.47 -3.34
C ALA A 163 6.15 15.57 -4.34
N PRO A 164 6.10 15.85 -5.66
CA PRO A 164 6.84 15.05 -6.64
C PRO A 164 8.34 15.06 -6.36
N GLY A 165 8.96 13.88 -6.29
CA GLY A 165 10.40 13.75 -6.04
C GLY A 165 10.81 13.96 -4.58
N GLY A 166 9.87 13.95 -3.64
CA GLY A 166 10.15 13.89 -2.20
C GLY A 166 10.93 12.61 -1.89
N ASP A 167 11.95 12.74 -1.01
CA ASP A 167 12.99 11.75 -0.79
C ASP A 167 12.44 10.36 -0.43
N ASP A 168 12.85 9.35 -1.21
CA ASP A 168 12.85 7.92 -0.89
C ASP A 168 13.91 7.58 0.18
N GLU A 169 14.08 8.39 1.21
CA GLU A 169 14.89 7.93 2.34
C GLU A 169 13.99 7.05 3.23
N PRO A 170 14.23 5.72 3.26
CA PRO A 170 13.69 4.93 4.35
C PRO A 170 14.31 5.50 5.63
N GLU A 171 13.50 6.07 6.51
CA GLU A 171 13.90 6.22 7.91
C GLU A 171 13.92 4.81 8.54
N ASP A 172 14.89 3.99 8.16
CA ASP A 172 15.50 3.04 9.05
C ASP A 172 16.34 3.88 10.00
N GLY A 173 15.64 4.48 10.96
CA GLY A 173 16.28 5.06 12.14
C GLY A 173 16.89 3.94 12.95
N GLU A 174 18.05 3.46 12.55
CA GLU A 174 19.03 3.03 13.54
C GLU A 174 19.27 4.26 14.43
N PRO A 175 19.07 4.15 15.76
CA PRO A 175 19.46 5.24 16.64
C PRO A 175 20.94 5.53 16.34
N GLU A 176 21.25 6.77 15.97
CA GLU A 176 22.64 7.24 15.96
C GLU A 176 23.19 6.94 17.35
N GLU A 177 23.96 5.88 17.46
CA GLU A 177 24.76 5.61 18.65
C GLU A 177 25.77 6.77 18.72
N GLN A 178 25.43 7.74 19.55
CA GLN A 178 26.31 8.87 19.79
C GLN A 178 27.59 8.31 20.40
N ALA A 179 28.75 8.75 19.93
CA ALA A 179 30.06 8.28 20.35
C ALA A 179 30.27 8.39 21.88
N GLU A 180 29.42 9.12 22.58
CA GLU A 180 29.40 9.27 24.03
C GLU A 180 28.94 7.99 24.76
N ASP A 181 28.25 7.07 24.10
CA ASP A 181 27.71 5.84 24.72
C ASP A 181 28.77 4.75 24.85
N PHE A 182 29.94 4.91 24.20
CA PHE A 182 31.08 3.98 24.28
C PHE A 182 32.17 4.39 25.29
N GLY A 183 31.98 5.47 26.04
CA GLY A 183 32.91 5.89 27.07
C GLY A 183 34.33 6.22 26.56
N ILE A 184 34.49 6.60 25.30
CA ILE A 184 35.75 6.99 24.69
C ILE A 184 35.83 8.52 24.71
N ASP A 185 36.68 9.06 25.59
CA ASP A 185 36.97 10.49 25.64
C ASP A 185 37.75 10.88 24.37
N PRO A 186 37.20 11.75 23.49
CA PRO A 186 37.85 12.13 22.24
C PRO A 186 39.20 12.88 22.44
N ASP A 187 39.49 13.39 23.63
CA ASP A 187 40.72 14.12 23.93
C ASP A 187 41.89 13.20 24.36
N GLU A 188 41.65 11.89 24.60
CA GLU A 188 42.67 10.91 24.96
C GLU A 188 43.18 9.98 23.83
N ALA A 189 42.63 10.11 22.61
CA ALA A 189 43.04 9.29 21.47
C ALA A 189 44.38 9.78 20.87
N THR A 190 45.49 9.34 21.46
CA THR A 190 46.83 9.60 20.90
C THR A 190 47.16 8.56 19.83
N TYR A 191 47.10 8.92 18.55
CA TYR A 191 47.63 8.10 17.47
C TYR A 191 49.16 8.13 17.48
N LYS A 192 49.81 7.06 17.92
CA LYS A 192 51.25 6.81 17.66
C LYS A 192 51.39 6.15 16.30
N TYR A 193 51.79 6.92 15.30
CA TYR A 193 52.48 6.39 14.14
C TYR A 193 53.97 6.37 14.46
N ASP A 194 54.57 5.19 14.61
CA ASP A 194 56.00 4.98 14.48
C ASP A 194 56.30 4.39 13.12
N VAL A 195 57.33 4.96 12.50
CA VAL A 195 57.92 4.78 11.18
C VAL A 195 58.40 3.36 10.90
#